data_75ccb43ab8b93ad95a663a8a927782be
#
_entry.id   75ccb43ab8b93ad95a663a8a927782be
#
_cell.length_a   1.000
_cell.length_b   1.000
_cell.length_c   1.000
_cell.angle_alpha   90.00
_cell.angle_beta   90.00
_cell.angle_gamma   90.00
#
_symmetry.space_group_name_H-M   'P 1'
#
loop_
_entity.id
_entity.type
_entity.pdbx_description
1 polymer ?
#
loop_
_entity_poly.entity_id
_entity_poly.type
_entity_poly.pdbx_seq_one_letter_code
_entity_poly.pdbx_strand_id
1 'polypeptide(L)'
;MQDFINKIKNEISTLDDLEKVRVEIFGKKGILAQGFAKLKELGEDEKKEFAANLNKQRDELSALIEAKKAELSEQEIDNKMKKEAADITLFNEPVASGALHPVMATMDKIIEYFLSLNFSLETGPLIEDDFHNFEALNLPKYHPARDMQDTFYLDDFRLLRTHTSPVQVRTMLNQKPPIRMIAPGTVFRRDMDLTHTPMFHQVEGLVVEDAEKVSFANLKSMLEGFLKHMFGDVEVRFRPSFFPFTEPSAEVDISCIFCHGKGCRVCKQTTWLEVLGCGVVDPNVFKAVGYKNVSGYAFGLGVERFAMLLHRVPDLRSLFEGDLRLLEQFK
;
A
#
# COMPACT_ATOMS: atom_id res chain seq x y z
N MET A 1 43.82 22.75 -2.07
CA MET A 1 43.12 22.21 -0.88
C MET A 1 42.54 23.34 -0.02
N GLN A 2 43.32 24.40 0.29
CA GLN A 2 42.81 25.52 1.11
C GLN A 2 41.56 26.19 0.50
N ASP A 3 41.47 26.27 -0.83
CA ASP A 3 40.34 26.86 -1.54
C ASP A 3 39.03 26.03 -1.32
N PHE A 4 39.15 24.71 -1.24
CA PHE A 4 38.01 23.85 -0.94
C PHE A 4 37.52 23.98 0.50
N ILE A 5 38.45 24.15 1.46
CA ILE A 5 38.10 24.41 2.85
C ILE A 5 37.31 25.72 2.96
N ASN A 6 37.78 26.77 2.27
CA ASN A 6 37.08 28.06 2.22
C ASN A 6 35.72 27.96 1.54
N LYS A 7 35.65 27.23 0.41
CA LYS A 7 34.40 27.00 -0.32
C LYS A 7 33.36 26.26 0.54
N ILE A 8 33.77 25.17 1.24
CA ILE A 8 32.88 24.42 2.13
C ILE A 8 32.37 25.27 3.28
N LYS A 9 33.23 26.09 3.87
CA LYS A 9 32.85 26.91 5.05
C LYS A 9 31.97 28.10 4.71
N ASN A 10 32.21 28.78 3.59
CA ASN A 10 31.68 30.12 3.34
C ASN A 10 30.70 30.21 2.15
N GLU A 11 30.78 29.32 1.19
CA GLU A 11 30.02 29.45 -0.08
C GLU A 11 28.90 28.43 -0.26
N ILE A 12 28.92 27.33 0.50
CA ILE A 12 27.94 26.27 0.35
C ILE A 12 26.75 26.51 1.27
N SER A 13 25.57 26.64 0.65
CA SER A 13 24.29 26.88 1.34
C SER A 13 23.25 25.77 1.12
N THR A 14 23.52 24.77 0.27
CA THR A 14 22.59 23.67 -0.01
C THR A 14 23.30 22.31 0.06
N LEU A 15 22.54 21.25 0.39
CA LEU A 15 23.04 19.86 0.40
C LEU A 15 23.50 19.42 -1.01
N ASP A 16 22.83 19.87 -2.07
CA ASP A 16 23.20 19.54 -3.44
C ASP A 16 24.54 20.12 -3.86
N ASP A 17 24.84 21.36 -3.43
CA ASP A 17 26.14 21.99 -3.72
C ASP A 17 27.25 21.37 -2.90
N LEU A 18 26.96 20.94 -1.66
CA LEU A 18 27.90 20.17 -0.84
C LEU A 18 28.26 18.84 -1.50
N GLU A 19 27.28 18.15 -2.06
CA GLU A 19 27.50 16.87 -2.76
C GLU A 19 28.33 17.06 -4.05
N LYS A 20 28.11 18.12 -4.80
CA LYS A 20 28.96 18.47 -5.98
C LYS A 20 30.41 18.64 -5.56
N VAL A 21 30.65 19.41 -4.49
CA VAL A 21 32.02 19.62 -3.99
C VAL A 21 32.62 18.33 -3.42
N ARG A 22 31.83 17.50 -2.77
CA ARG A 22 32.27 16.18 -2.33
C ARG A 22 32.75 15.31 -3.51
N VAL A 23 32.01 15.33 -4.62
CA VAL A 23 32.41 14.60 -5.84
C VAL A 23 33.64 15.19 -6.51
N GLU A 24 33.82 16.51 -6.49
CA GLU A 24 35.05 17.18 -6.97
C GLU A 24 36.29 16.77 -6.16
N ILE A 25 36.15 16.54 -4.87
CA ILE A 25 37.24 16.15 -3.97
C ILE A 25 37.50 14.64 -3.99
N PHE A 26 36.45 13.83 -3.75
CA PHE A 26 36.55 12.39 -3.48
C PHE A 26 36.16 11.50 -4.68
N GLY A 27 35.64 12.07 -5.76
CA GLY A 27 35.22 11.32 -6.95
C GLY A 27 36.38 10.60 -7.65
N LYS A 28 36.07 9.66 -8.53
CA LYS A 28 37.07 8.87 -9.29
C LYS A 28 38.10 9.73 -10.07
N LYS A 29 37.70 10.92 -10.47
CA LYS A 29 38.58 11.94 -11.12
C LYS A 29 38.84 13.15 -10.23
N GLY A 30 38.49 13.06 -8.94
CA GLY A 30 38.64 14.14 -7.97
C GLY A 30 40.10 14.45 -7.65
N ILE A 31 40.31 15.58 -6.97
CA ILE A 31 41.65 16.11 -6.67
C ILE A 31 42.47 15.14 -5.80
N LEU A 32 41.81 14.43 -4.87
CA LEU A 32 42.51 13.44 -4.04
C LEU A 32 42.96 12.23 -4.88
N ALA A 33 42.13 11.77 -5.82
CA ALA A 33 42.50 10.68 -6.71
C ALA A 33 43.69 11.06 -7.61
N GLN A 34 43.68 12.28 -8.11
CA GLN A 34 44.84 12.84 -8.87
C GLN A 34 46.08 12.98 -8.01
N GLY A 35 45.96 13.39 -6.75
CA GLY A 35 47.04 13.43 -5.77
C GLY A 35 47.66 12.07 -5.52
N PHE A 36 46.84 11.04 -5.32
CA PHE A 36 47.31 9.66 -5.14
C PHE A 36 47.92 9.08 -6.42
N ALA A 37 47.51 9.49 -7.60
CA ALA A 37 48.13 9.06 -8.86
C ALA A 37 49.59 9.59 -8.99
N LYS A 38 49.86 10.81 -8.53
CA LYS A 38 51.21 11.41 -8.51
C LYS A 38 52.19 10.69 -7.58
N LEU A 39 51.71 9.95 -6.60
CA LEU A 39 52.56 9.11 -5.73
C LEU A 39 53.40 8.09 -6.51
N LYS A 40 52.97 7.67 -7.72
CA LYS A 40 53.71 6.70 -8.54
C LYS A 40 55.00 7.28 -9.13
N GLU A 41 55.10 8.61 -9.18
CA GLU A 41 56.21 9.33 -9.83
C GLU A 41 57.29 9.80 -8.84
N LEU A 42 57.10 9.63 -7.51
CA LEU A 42 57.97 10.11 -6.45
C LEU A 42 58.94 9.01 -5.93
N GLY A 43 60.05 9.39 -5.34
CA GLY A 43 61.02 8.54 -4.65
C GLY A 43 60.49 7.90 -3.34
N GLU A 44 61.06 6.81 -2.86
CA GLU A 44 60.48 6.02 -1.74
C GLU A 44 60.32 6.81 -0.42
N ASP A 45 61.26 7.67 -0.08
CA ASP A 45 61.17 8.46 1.16
C ASP A 45 60.13 9.60 1.04
N GLU A 46 60.09 10.26 -0.12
CA GLU A 46 59.10 11.31 -0.40
C GLU A 46 57.67 10.77 -0.51
N LYS A 47 57.50 9.51 -0.95
CA LYS A 47 56.21 8.84 -1.02
C LYS A 47 55.51 8.74 0.34
N LYS A 48 56.24 8.38 1.38
CA LYS A 48 55.67 8.22 2.73
C LYS A 48 55.17 9.55 3.29
N GLU A 49 55.94 10.59 3.17
CA GLU A 49 55.61 11.91 3.69
C GLU A 49 54.45 12.54 2.91
N PHE A 50 54.45 12.43 1.58
CA PHE A 50 53.41 12.92 0.72
C PHE A 50 52.08 12.15 0.92
N ALA A 51 52.13 10.81 1.08
CA ALA A 51 50.97 9.99 1.37
C ALA A 51 50.38 10.32 2.76
N ALA A 52 51.20 10.52 3.77
CA ALA A 52 50.76 10.92 5.11
C ALA A 52 50.05 12.27 5.09
N ASN A 53 50.58 13.24 4.33
CA ASN A 53 49.98 14.57 4.19
C ASN A 53 48.65 14.50 3.42
N LEU A 54 48.56 13.70 2.33
CA LEU A 54 47.34 13.50 1.59
C LEU A 54 46.22 12.82 2.42
N ASN A 55 46.60 11.83 3.24
CA ASN A 55 45.64 11.18 4.14
C ASN A 55 45.14 12.14 5.20
N LYS A 56 46.02 12.95 5.80
CA LYS A 56 45.63 13.99 6.76
C LYS A 56 44.64 14.97 6.13
N GLN A 57 44.95 15.48 4.94
CA GLN A 57 44.05 16.40 4.21
C GLN A 57 42.71 15.75 3.84
N ARG A 58 42.73 14.47 3.46
CA ARG A 58 41.49 13.68 3.20
C ARG A 58 40.60 13.64 4.45
N ASP A 59 41.21 13.32 5.61
CA ASP A 59 40.49 13.16 6.86
C ASP A 59 39.91 14.50 7.36
N GLU A 60 40.72 15.59 7.22
CA GLU A 60 40.27 16.96 7.54
C GLU A 60 39.08 17.39 6.63
N LEU A 61 39.16 17.15 5.32
CA LEU A 61 38.06 17.49 4.38
C LEU A 61 36.84 16.63 4.59
N SER A 62 37.01 15.34 4.91
CA SER A 62 35.90 14.45 5.23
C SER A 62 35.14 14.92 6.46
N ALA A 63 35.86 15.25 7.54
CA ALA A 63 35.27 15.76 8.77
C ALA A 63 34.53 17.10 8.54
N LEU A 64 35.11 18.01 7.73
CA LEU A 64 34.47 19.27 7.37
C LEU A 64 33.19 19.09 6.57
N ILE A 65 33.17 18.16 5.60
CA ILE A 65 31.99 17.87 4.81
C ILE A 65 30.89 17.26 5.70
N GLU A 66 31.23 16.36 6.60
CA GLU A 66 30.23 15.76 7.52
C GLU A 66 29.68 16.81 8.49
N ALA A 67 30.51 17.66 9.04
CA ALA A 67 30.07 18.75 9.91
C ALA A 67 29.14 19.73 9.16
N LYS A 68 29.51 20.13 7.92
CA LYS A 68 28.67 21.02 7.10
C LYS A 68 27.38 20.37 6.66
N LYS A 69 27.38 19.06 6.39
CA LYS A 69 26.17 18.29 6.08
C LYS A 69 25.20 18.27 7.25
N ALA A 70 25.70 18.04 8.47
CA ALA A 70 24.88 18.07 9.66
C ALA A 70 24.25 19.46 9.88
N GLU A 71 25.04 20.53 9.75
CA GLU A 71 24.57 21.91 9.84
C GLU A 71 23.47 22.24 8.84
N LEU A 72 23.68 21.91 7.56
CA LEU A 72 22.69 22.17 6.50
C LEU A 72 21.41 21.34 6.68
N SER A 73 21.53 20.09 7.14
CA SER A 73 20.36 19.25 7.44
C SER A 73 19.55 19.81 8.60
N GLU A 74 20.21 20.31 9.65
CA GLU A 74 19.54 20.98 10.77
C GLU A 74 18.85 22.27 10.32
N GLN A 75 19.50 23.07 9.48
CA GLN A 75 18.90 24.28 8.90
C GLN A 75 17.69 23.98 8.02
N GLU A 76 17.72 22.90 7.23
CA GLU A 76 16.55 22.47 6.44
C GLU A 76 15.37 22.08 7.34
N ILE A 77 15.65 21.33 8.41
CA ILE A 77 14.63 20.95 9.40
C ILE A 77 14.05 22.20 10.07
N ASP A 78 14.90 23.12 10.55
CA ASP A 78 14.46 24.36 11.17
C ASP A 78 13.62 25.24 10.22
N ASN A 79 14.04 25.35 8.98
CA ASN A 79 13.30 26.10 7.97
C ASN A 79 11.95 25.45 7.65
N LYS A 80 11.88 24.12 7.63
CA LYS A 80 10.64 23.39 7.48
C LYS A 80 9.73 23.61 8.69
N MET A 81 10.26 23.48 9.89
CA MET A 81 9.51 23.72 11.13
C MET A 81 8.96 25.15 11.19
N LYS A 82 9.76 26.17 10.80
CA LYS A 82 9.30 27.57 10.74
C LYS A 82 8.19 27.80 9.73
N LYS A 83 8.24 27.13 8.57
CA LYS A 83 7.18 27.21 7.54
C LYS A 83 5.89 26.51 7.96
N GLU A 84 6.01 25.44 8.73
CA GLU A 84 4.88 24.63 9.20
C GLU A 84 4.39 25.12 10.60
N ALA A 85 5.06 26.10 11.20
CA ALA A 85 4.66 26.66 12.49
C ALA A 85 3.30 27.35 12.38
N ALA A 86 2.33 26.86 13.14
CA ALA A 86 1.04 27.49 13.33
C ALA A 86 1.01 28.24 14.66
N ASP A 87 0.43 29.42 14.67
CA ASP A 87 0.20 30.14 15.91
C ASP A 87 -0.98 29.52 16.66
N ILE A 88 -0.66 28.75 17.70
CA ILE A 88 -1.67 28.10 18.55
C ILE A 88 -2.24 29.00 19.64
N THR A 89 -1.74 30.23 19.77
CA THR A 89 -2.19 31.17 20.84
C THR A 89 -3.54 31.80 20.53
N LEU A 90 -3.96 31.81 19.26
CA LEU A 90 -5.27 32.29 18.79
C LEU A 90 -6.34 31.19 18.80
N PHE A 91 -6.09 30.07 19.47
CA PHE A 91 -6.98 28.93 19.46
C PHE A 91 -8.24 29.24 20.29
N ASN A 92 -9.34 29.48 19.61
CA ASN A 92 -10.67 29.29 20.23
C ASN A 92 -10.85 27.78 20.37
N GLU A 93 -11.16 27.30 21.57
CA GLU A 93 -11.48 25.89 21.78
C GLU A 93 -12.50 25.43 20.73
N PRO A 94 -12.09 24.60 19.76
CA PRO A 94 -13.05 24.08 18.81
C PRO A 94 -14.03 23.21 19.57
N VAL A 95 -15.32 23.41 19.36
CA VAL A 95 -16.32 22.43 19.77
C VAL A 95 -15.87 21.09 19.20
N ALA A 96 -15.52 20.15 20.06
CA ALA A 96 -15.06 18.84 19.67
C ALA A 96 -16.18 18.13 18.88
N SER A 97 -16.17 18.25 17.57
CA SER A 97 -17.03 17.45 16.72
C SER A 97 -16.38 16.08 16.52
N GLY A 98 -17.14 15.01 16.75
CA GLY A 98 -16.71 13.67 16.40
C GLY A 98 -16.55 13.53 14.88
N ALA A 99 -15.72 12.58 14.44
CA ALA A 99 -15.56 12.19 13.05
C ALA A 99 -15.54 10.66 12.93
N LEU A 100 -15.93 10.16 11.76
CA LEU A 100 -15.79 8.74 11.46
C LEU A 100 -14.32 8.41 11.24
N HIS A 101 -13.91 7.24 11.70
CA HIS A 101 -12.59 6.71 11.39
C HIS A 101 -12.42 6.60 9.86
N PRO A 102 -11.28 6.98 9.24
CA PRO A 102 -11.13 7.03 7.79
C PRO A 102 -11.39 5.69 7.08
N VAL A 103 -11.08 4.55 7.73
CA VAL A 103 -11.42 3.22 7.21
C VAL A 103 -12.94 3.02 7.17
N MET A 104 -13.65 3.41 8.23
CA MET A 104 -15.12 3.28 8.29
C MET A 104 -15.79 4.21 7.29
N ALA A 105 -15.35 5.47 7.20
CA ALA A 105 -15.85 6.41 6.21
C ALA A 105 -15.62 5.94 4.77
N THR A 106 -14.49 5.27 4.50
CA THR A 106 -14.20 4.67 3.20
C THR A 106 -15.11 3.46 2.94
N MET A 107 -15.33 2.61 3.94
CA MET A 107 -16.22 1.46 3.84
C MET A 107 -17.65 1.89 3.56
N ASP A 108 -18.15 2.93 4.25
CA ASP A 108 -19.48 3.46 4.02
C ASP A 108 -19.66 3.96 2.58
N LYS A 109 -18.69 4.68 2.01
CA LYS A 109 -18.71 5.10 0.60
C LYS A 109 -18.76 3.91 -0.37
N ILE A 110 -18.03 2.83 -0.08
CA ILE A 110 -18.06 1.61 -0.88
C ILE A 110 -19.45 0.98 -0.81
N ILE A 111 -20.00 0.85 0.40
CA ILE A 111 -21.35 0.30 0.63
C ILE A 111 -22.41 1.13 -0.10
N GLU A 112 -22.41 2.44 0.05
CA GLU A 112 -23.34 3.36 -0.60
C GLU A 112 -23.35 3.19 -2.13
N TYR A 113 -22.16 3.07 -2.74
CA TYR A 113 -22.06 2.84 -4.17
C TYR A 113 -22.77 1.55 -4.60
N PHE A 114 -22.49 0.42 -3.94
CA PHE A 114 -23.10 -0.85 -4.31
C PHE A 114 -24.60 -0.92 -3.97
N LEU A 115 -25.04 -0.31 -2.88
CA LEU A 115 -26.46 -0.16 -2.58
C LEU A 115 -27.20 0.61 -3.69
N SER A 116 -26.57 1.65 -4.27
CA SER A 116 -27.14 2.39 -5.40
C SER A 116 -27.30 1.55 -6.67
N LEU A 117 -26.54 0.46 -6.78
CA LEU A 117 -26.64 -0.55 -7.86
C LEU A 117 -27.55 -1.72 -7.49
N ASN A 118 -28.38 -1.59 -6.45
CA ASN A 118 -29.32 -2.61 -5.99
C ASN A 118 -28.63 -3.88 -5.47
N PHE A 119 -27.47 -3.76 -4.82
CA PHE A 119 -26.90 -4.85 -4.05
C PHE A 119 -27.51 -4.87 -2.64
N SER A 120 -27.76 -6.06 -2.09
CA SER A 120 -28.08 -6.22 -0.67
C SER A 120 -26.82 -6.19 0.18
N LEU A 121 -26.94 -5.73 1.42
CA LEU A 121 -25.89 -5.79 2.43
C LEU A 121 -26.08 -7.04 3.27
N GLU A 122 -25.11 -7.95 3.21
CA GLU A 122 -25.14 -9.20 3.96
C GLU A 122 -24.01 -9.23 5.00
N THR A 123 -24.29 -9.86 6.13
CA THR A 123 -23.33 -10.00 7.23
C THR A 123 -23.22 -11.46 7.67
N GLY A 124 -22.11 -11.80 8.34
CA GLY A 124 -21.89 -13.14 8.86
C GLY A 124 -20.95 -13.16 10.06
N PRO A 125 -20.79 -14.33 10.69
CA PRO A 125 -19.97 -14.47 11.88
C PRO A 125 -18.48 -14.23 11.59
N LEU A 126 -17.74 -13.81 12.62
CA LEU A 126 -16.27 -13.68 12.56
C LEU A 126 -15.57 -15.03 12.77
N ILE A 127 -16.21 -15.91 13.55
CA ILE A 127 -15.73 -17.28 13.79
C ILE A 127 -16.47 -18.18 12.82
N GLU A 128 -15.71 -18.86 11.97
CA GLU A 128 -16.22 -19.71 10.90
C GLU A 128 -15.73 -21.14 11.04
N ASP A 129 -16.39 -22.02 10.30
CA ASP A 129 -15.95 -23.40 10.11
C ASP A 129 -15.18 -23.57 8.79
N ASP A 130 -14.55 -24.72 8.64
CA ASP A 130 -13.74 -25.06 7.48
C ASP A 130 -14.55 -25.11 6.18
N PHE A 131 -15.81 -25.57 6.25
CA PHE A 131 -16.67 -25.68 5.09
C PHE A 131 -16.95 -24.31 4.47
N HIS A 132 -17.42 -23.34 5.26
CA HIS A 132 -17.77 -22.01 4.76
C HIS A 132 -16.54 -21.20 4.35
N ASN A 133 -15.41 -21.32 5.10
CA ASN A 133 -14.24 -20.51 4.82
C ASN A 133 -13.36 -21.08 3.70
N PHE A 134 -13.43 -22.38 3.42
CA PHE A 134 -12.55 -23.04 2.47
C PHE A 134 -13.22 -24.02 1.53
N GLU A 135 -13.84 -25.10 2.02
CA GLU A 135 -14.28 -26.20 1.17
C GLU A 135 -15.30 -25.77 0.12
N ALA A 136 -16.34 -25.02 0.53
CA ALA A 136 -17.38 -24.50 -0.37
C ALA A 136 -16.83 -23.48 -1.37
N LEU A 137 -15.65 -22.96 -1.14
CA LEU A 137 -14.93 -22.01 -2.02
C LEU A 137 -13.87 -22.70 -2.89
N ASN A 138 -14.06 -24.00 -3.18
CA ASN A 138 -13.15 -24.78 -4.01
C ASN A 138 -11.73 -24.91 -3.43
N LEU A 139 -11.59 -24.85 -2.10
CA LEU A 139 -10.35 -25.01 -1.35
C LEU A 139 -10.40 -26.27 -0.49
N PRO A 140 -10.21 -27.48 -1.07
CA PRO A 140 -10.25 -28.74 -0.32
C PRO A 140 -9.10 -28.81 0.71
N LYS A 141 -9.20 -29.71 1.70
CA LYS A 141 -8.36 -29.76 2.90
C LYS A 141 -6.85 -29.69 2.66
N TYR A 142 -6.37 -30.20 1.54
CA TYR A 142 -4.94 -30.25 1.20
C TYR A 142 -4.56 -29.28 0.06
N HIS A 143 -5.39 -28.28 -0.21
CA HIS A 143 -5.08 -27.33 -1.27
C HIS A 143 -3.95 -26.36 -0.83
N PRO A 144 -2.90 -26.17 -1.64
CA PRO A 144 -1.74 -25.32 -1.27
C PRO A 144 -2.11 -23.86 -0.93
N ALA A 145 -3.19 -23.33 -1.54
CA ALA A 145 -3.65 -21.97 -1.27
C ALA A 145 -4.17 -21.77 0.18
N ARG A 146 -4.42 -22.84 0.95
CA ARG A 146 -4.75 -22.71 2.38
C ARG A 146 -3.55 -22.25 3.20
N ASP A 147 -2.36 -22.75 2.89
CA ASP A 147 -1.12 -22.37 3.58
C ASP A 147 -0.77 -20.89 3.33
N MET A 148 -1.18 -20.35 2.18
CA MET A 148 -0.95 -18.94 1.83
C MET A 148 -1.86 -17.96 2.60
N GLN A 149 -2.90 -18.45 3.30
CA GLN A 149 -3.86 -17.57 3.98
C GLN A 149 -3.55 -17.33 5.46
N ASP A 150 -2.45 -17.88 5.99
CA ASP A 150 -1.99 -17.65 7.36
C ASP A 150 -3.13 -17.55 8.40
N THR A 151 -3.90 -18.63 8.52
CA THR A 151 -5.18 -18.68 9.25
C THR A 151 -4.99 -18.75 10.77
N PHE A 152 -5.80 -18.01 11.52
CA PHE A 152 -5.95 -18.19 12.96
C PHE A 152 -6.99 -19.27 13.25
N TYR A 153 -6.55 -20.45 13.65
CA TYR A 153 -7.39 -21.54 14.15
C TYR A 153 -7.63 -21.36 15.65
N LEU A 154 -8.89 -21.51 16.07
CA LEU A 154 -9.28 -21.50 17.48
C LEU A 154 -9.24 -22.91 18.07
N ASP A 155 -9.63 -23.88 17.25
CA ASP A 155 -9.60 -25.33 17.53
C ASP A 155 -9.61 -26.11 16.21
N ASP A 156 -9.79 -27.43 16.26
CA ASP A 156 -9.82 -28.30 15.08
C ASP A 156 -10.98 -28.02 14.12
N PHE A 157 -12.00 -27.26 14.53
CA PHE A 157 -13.24 -27.05 13.78
C PHE A 157 -13.54 -25.57 13.49
N ARG A 158 -12.93 -24.63 14.24
CA ARG A 158 -13.25 -23.21 14.18
C ARG A 158 -12.03 -22.37 13.91
N LEU A 159 -12.22 -21.34 13.12
CA LEU A 159 -11.18 -20.39 12.75
C LEU A 159 -11.73 -18.96 12.74
N LEU A 160 -10.87 -17.96 12.77
CA LEU A 160 -11.22 -16.60 12.41
C LEU A 160 -11.22 -16.48 10.88
N ARG A 161 -12.32 -15.97 10.30
CA ARG A 161 -12.46 -15.88 8.84
C ARG A 161 -11.33 -15.09 8.21
N THR A 162 -10.76 -15.63 7.13
CA THR A 162 -9.61 -15.03 6.41
C THR A 162 -10.02 -14.05 5.33
N HIS A 163 -11.31 -14.05 4.97
CA HIS A 163 -11.97 -13.19 3.99
C HIS A 163 -13.48 -13.16 4.30
N THR A 164 -14.24 -12.31 3.60
CA THR A 164 -15.68 -12.23 3.80
C THR A 164 -16.49 -13.19 2.89
N SER A 165 -15.82 -13.99 2.04
CA SER A 165 -16.47 -14.99 1.17
C SER A 165 -17.35 -16.02 1.90
N PRO A 166 -17.13 -16.41 3.18
CA PRO A 166 -18.08 -17.24 3.93
C PRO A 166 -19.51 -16.68 3.94
N VAL A 167 -19.65 -15.35 3.95
CA VAL A 167 -20.97 -14.70 3.87
C VAL A 167 -21.63 -14.98 2.53
N GLN A 168 -20.87 -14.99 1.43
CA GLN A 168 -21.38 -15.35 0.10
C GLN A 168 -21.90 -16.80 0.09
N VAL A 169 -21.15 -17.75 0.70
CA VAL A 169 -21.58 -19.15 0.83
C VAL A 169 -22.88 -19.25 1.63
N ARG A 170 -22.95 -18.57 2.79
CA ARG A 170 -24.13 -18.54 3.65
C ARG A 170 -25.35 -17.96 2.94
N THR A 171 -25.16 -16.88 2.19
CA THR A 171 -26.22 -16.27 1.38
C THR A 171 -26.73 -17.23 0.32
N MET A 172 -25.84 -17.89 -0.42
CA MET A 172 -26.21 -18.88 -1.43
C MET A 172 -26.92 -20.12 -0.84
N LEU A 173 -26.59 -20.54 0.36
CA LEU A 173 -27.28 -21.63 1.04
C LEU A 173 -28.70 -21.25 1.49
N ASN A 174 -28.98 -20.00 1.78
CA ASN A 174 -30.25 -19.50 2.32
C ASN A 174 -31.14 -18.84 1.28
N GLN A 175 -30.63 -18.44 0.14
CA GLN A 175 -31.38 -17.73 -0.91
C GLN A 175 -31.28 -18.49 -2.24
N LYS A 176 -32.13 -18.16 -3.18
CA LYS A 176 -32.06 -18.64 -4.56
C LYS A 176 -31.69 -17.48 -5.50
N PRO A 177 -30.98 -17.74 -6.60
CA PRO A 177 -30.77 -16.72 -7.61
C PRO A 177 -32.10 -16.10 -8.10
N PRO A 178 -32.12 -14.81 -8.48
CA PRO A 178 -30.94 -13.94 -8.62
C PRO A 178 -30.41 -13.41 -7.28
N ILE A 179 -29.08 -13.39 -7.12
CA ILE A 179 -28.41 -12.83 -5.95
C ILE A 179 -27.53 -11.67 -6.41
N ARG A 180 -27.57 -10.59 -5.66
CA ARG A 180 -26.69 -9.44 -5.84
C ARG A 180 -26.41 -8.87 -4.46
N MET A 181 -25.22 -9.14 -3.91
CA MET A 181 -24.90 -8.81 -2.53
C MET A 181 -23.47 -8.29 -2.37
N ILE A 182 -23.27 -7.51 -1.32
CA ILE A 182 -21.94 -7.20 -0.78
C ILE A 182 -21.86 -7.66 0.67
N ALA A 183 -20.65 -8.08 1.07
CA ALA A 183 -20.33 -8.51 2.42
C ALA A 183 -19.17 -7.67 2.97
N PRO A 184 -19.40 -6.53 3.62
CA PRO A 184 -18.37 -5.81 4.36
C PRO A 184 -18.11 -6.50 5.70
N GLY A 185 -16.87 -6.43 6.16
CA GLY A 185 -16.56 -6.90 7.50
C GLY A 185 -15.08 -7.08 7.79
N THR A 186 -14.82 -7.32 9.07
CA THR A 186 -13.48 -7.60 9.58
C THR A 186 -13.04 -9.02 9.22
N VAL A 187 -11.77 -9.17 8.88
CA VAL A 187 -11.13 -10.45 8.54
C VAL A 187 -9.76 -10.54 9.22
N PHE A 188 -9.20 -11.76 9.29
CA PHE A 188 -8.04 -12.03 10.11
C PHE A 188 -7.03 -12.91 9.36
N ARG A 189 -5.74 -12.51 9.37
CA ARG A 189 -4.62 -13.29 8.83
C ARG A 189 -3.41 -13.12 9.74
N ARG A 190 -2.61 -14.17 9.92
CA ARG A 190 -1.37 -14.11 10.72
C ARG A 190 -0.24 -13.46 9.94
N ASP A 191 -0.49 -12.27 9.41
CA ASP A 191 0.46 -11.50 8.64
C ASP A 191 0.61 -10.10 9.26
N MET A 192 1.85 -9.61 9.35
CA MET A 192 2.14 -8.31 9.95
C MET A 192 3.39 -7.71 9.33
N ASP A 193 3.20 -6.69 8.48
CA ASP A 193 4.27 -5.86 7.93
C ASP A 193 3.83 -4.40 7.78
N LEU A 194 4.54 -3.60 6.96
CA LEU A 194 4.19 -2.19 6.71
C LEU A 194 2.86 -2.02 5.96
N THR A 195 2.37 -3.07 5.32
CA THR A 195 1.19 -3.08 4.45
C THR A 195 0.13 -4.09 4.87
N HIS A 196 0.43 -4.91 5.88
CA HIS A 196 -0.45 -5.95 6.41
C HIS A 196 -0.59 -5.83 7.93
N THR A 197 -1.79 -6.11 8.41
CA THR A 197 -2.14 -6.17 9.83
C THR A 197 -2.93 -7.44 10.10
N PRO A 198 -2.80 -8.06 11.30
CA PRO A 198 -3.51 -9.29 11.63
C PRO A 198 -5.03 -9.19 11.54
N MET A 199 -5.59 -8.01 11.66
CA MET A 199 -7.00 -7.69 11.52
C MET A 199 -7.15 -6.53 10.56
N PHE A 200 -8.01 -6.68 9.54
CA PHE A 200 -8.31 -5.64 8.57
C PHE A 200 -9.75 -5.79 8.05
N HIS A 201 -10.20 -4.88 7.21
CA HIS A 201 -11.55 -4.88 6.68
C HIS A 201 -11.55 -5.21 5.18
N GLN A 202 -12.51 -6.04 4.80
CA GLN A 202 -12.79 -6.34 3.39
C GLN A 202 -14.23 -5.99 3.04
N VAL A 203 -14.45 -5.66 1.78
CA VAL A 203 -15.76 -5.71 1.14
C VAL A 203 -15.65 -6.66 -0.03
N GLU A 204 -16.46 -7.71 -0.01
CA GLU A 204 -16.58 -8.62 -1.13
C GLU A 204 -17.99 -8.52 -1.72
N GLY A 205 -18.11 -8.73 -3.02
CA GLY A 205 -19.37 -8.72 -3.71
C GLY A 205 -19.58 -9.98 -4.53
N LEU A 206 -20.83 -10.40 -4.62
CA LEU A 206 -21.26 -11.55 -5.39
C LEU A 206 -22.52 -11.21 -6.21
N VAL A 207 -22.48 -11.58 -7.48
CA VAL A 207 -23.67 -11.62 -8.34
C VAL A 207 -23.84 -13.04 -8.85
N VAL A 208 -25.05 -13.60 -8.70
CA VAL A 208 -25.43 -14.90 -9.26
C VAL A 208 -26.74 -14.73 -9.99
N GLU A 209 -26.79 -15.22 -11.23
CA GLU A 209 -27.97 -15.12 -12.13
C GLU A 209 -27.98 -16.34 -13.05
N ASP A 210 -29.01 -16.45 -13.90
CA ASP A 210 -29.01 -17.43 -14.99
C ASP A 210 -27.73 -17.34 -15.83
N ALA A 211 -27.20 -18.49 -16.25
CA ALA A 211 -25.87 -18.56 -16.89
C ALA A 211 -25.72 -17.65 -18.13
N GLU A 212 -26.81 -17.39 -18.85
CA GLU A 212 -26.81 -16.56 -20.07
C GLU A 212 -26.78 -15.05 -19.77
N LYS A 213 -27.06 -14.63 -18.54
CA LYS A 213 -27.19 -13.22 -18.17
C LYS A 213 -25.91 -12.62 -17.55
N VAL A 214 -24.94 -13.44 -17.22
CA VAL A 214 -23.70 -13.03 -16.51
C VAL A 214 -22.47 -13.28 -17.37
N SER A 215 -21.63 -12.28 -17.47
CA SER A 215 -20.37 -12.37 -18.19
C SER A 215 -19.25 -11.62 -17.46
N PHE A 216 -18.00 -11.92 -17.80
CA PHE A 216 -16.84 -11.16 -17.34
C PHE A 216 -16.92 -9.68 -17.77
N ALA A 217 -17.58 -9.38 -18.90
CA ALA A 217 -17.78 -8.01 -19.36
C ALA A 217 -18.69 -7.20 -18.41
N ASN A 218 -19.72 -7.84 -17.83
CA ASN A 218 -20.57 -7.21 -16.82
C ASN A 218 -19.77 -6.85 -15.56
N LEU A 219 -18.95 -7.79 -15.06
CA LEU A 219 -18.05 -7.57 -13.94
C LEU A 219 -17.09 -6.41 -14.23
N LYS A 220 -16.44 -6.42 -15.39
CA LYS A 220 -15.52 -5.38 -15.82
C LYS A 220 -16.15 -4.00 -15.82
N SER A 221 -17.30 -3.85 -16.48
CA SER A 221 -18.04 -2.57 -16.58
C SER A 221 -18.42 -2.02 -15.20
N MET A 222 -18.93 -2.90 -14.31
CA MET A 222 -19.32 -2.52 -12.96
C MET A 222 -18.11 -2.05 -12.14
N LEU A 223 -16.98 -2.77 -12.18
CA LEU A 223 -15.77 -2.42 -11.44
C LEU A 223 -15.08 -1.17 -11.99
N GLU A 224 -15.09 -0.95 -13.30
CA GLU A 224 -14.59 0.30 -13.89
C GLU A 224 -15.42 1.51 -13.39
N GLY A 225 -16.73 1.38 -13.33
CA GLY A 225 -17.62 2.41 -12.78
C GLY A 225 -17.36 2.67 -11.32
N PHE A 226 -17.19 1.63 -10.52
CA PHE A 226 -16.86 1.70 -9.10
C PHE A 226 -15.52 2.42 -8.86
N LEU A 227 -14.47 2.02 -9.56
CA LEU A 227 -13.14 2.59 -9.36
C LEU A 227 -13.08 4.07 -9.79
N LYS A 228 -13.78 4.44 -10.85
CA LYS A 228 -13.93 5.84 -11.25
C LYS A 228 -14.73 6.66 -10.23
N HIS A 229 -15.76 6.05 -9.62
CA HIS A 229 -16.51 6.72 -8.53
C HIS A 229 -15.60 6.98 -7.32
N MET A 230 -14.75 6.04 -6.95
CA MET A 230 -13.87 6.15 -5.77
C MET A 230 -12.67 7.07 -6.00
N PHE A 231 -12.03 7.00 -7.17
CA PHE A 231 -10.74 7.65 -7.43
C PHE A 231 -10.78 8.75 -8.50
N GLY A 232 -11.95 9.01 -9.10
CA GLY A 232 -12.10 9.99 -10.17
C GLY A 232 -11.63 9.47 -11.52
N ASP A 233 -11.00 10.34 -12.31
CA ASP A 233 -10.53 10.00 -13.66
C ASP A 233 -9.27 9.15 -13.62
N VAL A 234 -9.45 7.83 -13.49
CA VAL A 234 -8.39 6.82 -13.48
C VAL A 234 -8.59 5.83 -14.62
N GLU A 235 -7.47 5.39 -15.20
CA GLU A 235 -7.46 4.24 -16.10
C GLU A 235 -7.51 2.96 -15.27
N VAL A 236 -8.28 1.98 -15.74
CA VAL A 236 -8.45 0.68 -15.07
C VAL A 236 -7.89 -0.42 -15.96
N ARG A 237 -7.07 -1.29 -15.38
CA ARG A 237 -6.45 -2.42 -16.05
C ARG A 237 -6.79 -3.72 -15.33
N PHE A 238 -7.19 -4.73 -16.10
CA PHE A 238 -7.41 -6.09 -15.61
C PHE A 238 -6.23 -6.96 -16.05
N ARG A 239 -5.58 -7.58 -15.07
CA ARG A 239 -4.49 -8.55 -15.30
C ARG A 239 -4.97 -9.95 -14.98
N PRO A 240 -4.75 -10.96 -15.84
CA PRO A 240 -5.04 -12.36 -15.49
C PRO A 240 -4.35 -12.73 -14.17
N SER A 241 -5.08 -13.43 -13.30
CA SER A 241 -4.60 -13.93 -12.02
C SER A 241 -5.23 -15.29 -11.73
N PHE A 242 -4.93 -15.85 -10.57
CA PHE A 242 -5.49 -17.11 -10.13
C PHE A 242 -6.09 -16.98 -8.73
N PHE A 243 -7.38 -17.33 -8.60
CA PHE A 243 -8.03 -17.56 -7.32
C PHE A 243 -8.78 -18.89 -7.37
N PRO A 244 -8.73 -19.73 -6.31
CA PRO A 244 -9.34 -21.07 -6.34
C PRO A 244 -10.85 -21.09 -6.61
N PHE A 245 -11.53 -20.01 -6.25
CA PHE A 245 -12.99 -19.87 -6.30
C PHE A 245 -13.49 -19.10 -7.54
N THR A 246 -12.61 -18.68 -8.45
CA THR A 246 -12.99 -18.00 -9.70
C THR A 246 -12.15 -18.45 -10.89
N GLU A 247 -12.78 -18.57 -12.07
CA GLU A 247 -12.14 -18.87 -13.36
C GLU A 247 -13.01 -18.30 -14.49
N PRO A 248 -12.54 -17.34 -15.32
CA PRO A 248 -11.28 -16.65 -15.22
C PRO A 248 -11.23 -15.68 -14.01
N SER A 249 -10.00 -15.51 -13.51
CA SER A 249 -9.70 -14.57 -12.42
C SER A 249 -8.86 -13.40 -12.92
N ALA A 250 -9.00 -12.26 -12.29
CA ALA A 250 -8.18 -11.09 -12.57
C ALA A 250 -7.88 -10.27 -11.31
N GLU A 251 -6.71 -9.69 -11.28
CA GLU A 251 -6.36 -8.56 -10.42
C GLU A 251 -6.64 -7.26 -11.16
N VAL A 252 -7.11 -6.25 -10.44
CA VAL A 252 -7.49 -4.97 -11.02
C VAL A 252 -6.57 -3.88 -10.49
N ASP A 253 -5.96 -3.17 -11.43
CA ASP A 253 -5.09 -2.04 -11.16
C ASP A 253 -5.75 -0.74 -11.63
N ILE A 254 -5.45 0.36 -10.93
CA ILE A 254 -5.74 1.72 -11.38
C ILE A 254 -4.45 2.44 -11.74
N SER A 255 -4.52 3.40 -12.66
CA SER A 255 -3.42 4.31 -12.91
C SER A 255 -3.05 5.06 -11.63
N CYS A 256 -1.76 5.24 -11.38
CA CYS A 256 -1.30 5.81 -10.12
C CYS A 256 -1.77 7.25 -9.92
N ILE A 257 -2.63 7.46 -8.93
CA ILE A 257 -3.22 8.75 -8.55
C ILE A 257 -2.20 9.76 -7.99
N PHE A 258 -0.97 9.32 -7.68
CA PHE A 258 0.07 10.18 -7.11
C PHE A 258 1.02 10.74 -8.18
N CYS A 259 1.36 9.97 -9.19
CA CYS A 259 2.38 10.34 -10.18
C CYS A 259 1.84 10.59 -11.58
N HIS A 260 0.56 10.28 -11.83
CA HIS A 260 -0.10 10.49 -13.12
C HIS A 260 0.75 10.00 -14.30
N GLY A 261 1.21 8.74 -14.23
CA GLY A 261 1.96 8.07 -15.28
C GLY A 261 3.49 8.33 -15.31
N LYS A 262 4.04 9.15 -14.39
CA LYS A 262 5.49 9.44 -14.34
C LYS A 262 6.32 8.38 -13.62
N GLY A 263 5.67 7.51 -12.86
CA GLY A 263 6.31 6.60 -11.94
C GLY A 263 6.66 7.28 -10.60
N CYS A 264 6.49 6.57 -9.49
CA CYS A 264 6.84 7.06 -8.16
C CYS A 264 7.13 5.90 -7.19
N ARG A 265 7.56 6.23 -5.98
CA ARG A 265 7.85 5.26 -4.93
C ARG A 265 6.61 4.45 -4.53
N VAL A 266 5.41 5.05 -4.53
CA VAL A 266 4.17 4.37 -4.13
C VAL A 266 3.79 3.26 -5.12
N CYS A 267 3.87 3.55 -6.43
CA CYS A 267 3.61 2.56 -7.48
C CYS A 267 4.86 1.72 -7.84
N LYS A 268 5.98 1.85 -7.11
CA LYS A 268 7.25 1.16 -7.39
C LYS A 268 7.69 1.32 -8.86
N GLN A 269 7.53 2.52 -9.43
CA GLN A 269 7.84 2.89 -10.81
C GLN A 269 6.97 2.19 -11.89
N THR A 270 5.98 1.39 -11.50
CA THR A 270 5.11 0.67 -12.45
C THR A 270 4.04 1.55 -13.09
N THR A 271 3.76 2.72 -12.51
CA THR A 271 2.64 3.63 -12.85
C THR A 271 1.24 3.08 -12.51
N TRP A 272 1.14 1.87 -11.97
CA TRP A 272 -0.09 1.18 -11.62
C TRP A 272 -0.17 0.81 -10.15
N LEU A 273 -1.38 0.79 -9.61
CA LEU A 273 -1.68 0.42 -8.22
C LEU A 273 -2.73 -0.68 -8.23
N GLU A 274 -2.37 -1.87 -7.76
CA GLU A 274 -3.33 -2.94 -7.54
C GLU A 274 -4.28 -2.58 -6.41
N VAL A 275 -5.59 -2.78 -6.63
CA VAL A 275 -6.63 -2.36 -5.68
C VAL A 275 -7.61 -3.47 -5.29
N LEU A 276 -7.88 -4.44 -6.17
CA LEU A 276 -8.82 -5.53 -5.88
C LEU A 276 -8.59 -6.76 -6.75
N GLY A 277 -9.11 -7.90 -6.29
CA GLY A 277 -9.23 -9.14 -7.06
C GLY A 277 -10.67 -9.42 -7.48
N CYS A 278 -10.86 -10.08 -8.62
CA CYS A 278 -12.20 -10.43 -9.12
C CYS A 278 -12.16 -11.63 -10.07
N GLY A 279 -13.31 -12.17 -10.40
CA GLY A 279 -13.45 -13.22 -11.41
C GLY A 279 -14.86 -13.75 -11.58
N VAL A 280 -15.02 -14.63 -12.56
CA VAL A 280 -16.23 -15.42 -12.72
C VAL A 280 -16.19 -16.57 -11.72
N VAL A 281 -17.25 -16.80 -10.99
CA VAL A 281 -17.29 -17.81 -9.93
C VAL A 281 -17.12 -19.21 -10.52
N ASP A 282 -16.21 -19.99 -9.92
CA ASP A 282 -15.96 -21.38 -10.35
C ASP A 282 -17.22 -22.24 -10.17
N PRO A 283 -17.57 -23.09 -11.15
CA PRO A 283 -18.75 -23.97 -11.06
C PRO A 283 -18.75 -24.91 -9.84
N ASN A 284 -17.59 -25.24 -9.26
CA ASN A 284 -17.52 -26.06 -8.06
C ASN A 284 -18.07 -25.34 -6.83
N VAL A 285 -17.96 -24.00 -6.77
CA VAL A 285 -18.57 -23.18 -5.70
C VAL A 285 -20.10 -23.32 -5.76
N PHE A 286 -20.71 -23.19 -6.94
CA PHE A 286 -22.14 -23.36 -7.12
C PHE A 286 -22.59 -24.80 -6.83
N LYS A 287 -21.76 -25.78 -7.19
CA LYS A 287 -22.02 -27.19 -6.89
C LYS A 287 -22.04 -27.45 -5.39
N ALA A 288 -21.14 -26.84 -4.63
CA ALA A 288 -21.06 -26.98 -3.17
C ALA A 288 -22.33 -26.49 -2.47
N VAL A 289 -22.99 -25.45 -3.01
CA VAL A 289 -24.24 -24.90 -2.48
C VAL A 289 -25.50 -25.46 -3.19
N GLY A 290 -25.36 -26.44 -4.10
CA GLY A 290 -26.45 -27.11 -4.76
C GLY A 290 -27.12 -26.38 -5.93
N TYR A 291 -26.48 -25.35 -6.46
CA TYR A 291 -26.97 -24.58 -7.60
C TYR A 291 -26.67 -25.28 -8.93
N LYS A 292 -27.57 -25.10 -9.91
CA LYS A 292 -27.46 -25.64 -11.29
C LYS A 292 -27.90 -24.57 -12.29
N ASN A 293 -27.28 -24.57 -13.47
CA ASN A 293 -27.59 -23.67 -14.58
C ASN A 293 -27.48 -22.17 -14.23
N VAL A 294 -26.54 -21.82 -13.36
CA VAL A 294 -26.26 -20.45 -12.96
C VAL A 294 -24.85 -20.09 -13.36
N SER A 295 -24.61 -18.79 -13.47
CA SER A 295 -23.27 -18.19 -13.52
C SER A 295 -23.24 -17.02 -12.55
N GLY A 296 -22.04 -16.55 -12.23
CA GLY A 296 -21.87 -15.43 -11.33
C GLY A 296 -20.48 -14.85 -11.43
N TYR A 297 -20.32 -13.69 -10.86
CA TYR A 297 -19.02 -13.09 -10.66
C TYR A 297 -18.87 -12.59 -9.22
N ALA A 298 -17.64 -12.59 -8.76
CA ALA A 298 -17.28 -12.10 -7.45
C ALA A 298 -16.08 -11.14 -7.53
N PHE A 299 -15.98 -10.28 -6.55
CA PHE A 299 -14.84 -9.39 -6.36
C PHE A 299 -14.58 -9.18 -4.87
N GLY A 300 -13.33 -8.82 -4.51
CA GLY A 300 -12.96 -8.53 -3.13
C GLY A 300 -11.88 -7.48 -3.05
N LEU A 301 -12.04 -6.55 -2.12
CA LEU A 301 -11.12 -5.45 -1.88
C LEU A 301 -10.85 -5.24 -0.39
N GLY A 302 -9.62 -4.83 -0.07
CA GLY A 302 -9.22 -4.39 1.28
C GLY A 302 -9.55 -2.91 1.48
N VAL A 303 -10.38 -2.61 2.49
CA VAL A 303 -10.87 -1.24 2.74
C VAL A 303 -9.73 -0.30 3.11
N GLU A 304 -8.77 -0.79 3.91
CA GLU A 304 -7.59 -0.01 4.31
C GLU A 304 -6.75 0.42 3.11
N ARG A 305 -6.63 -0.44 2.10
CA ARG A 305 -5.92 -0.10 0.87
C ARG A 305 -6.56 1.10 0.17
N PHE A 306 -7.89 1.12 0.10
CA PHE A 306 -8.65 2.26 -0.44
C PHE A 306 -8.50 3.49 0.45
N ALA A 307 -8.64 3.35 1.77
CA ALA A 307 -8.48 4.46 2.72
C ALA A 307 -7.07 5.09 2.62
N MET A 308 -6.01 4.27 2.59
CA MET A 308 -4.64 4.76 2.42
C MET A 308 -4.45 5.53 1.12
N LEU A 309 -5.03 5.06 0.01
CA LEU A 309 -4.92 5.73 -1.28
C LEU A 309 -5.71 7.04 -1.30
N LEU A 310 -6.95 7.04 -0.83
CA LEU A 310 -7.84 8.21 -0.81
C LEU A 310 -7.32 9.32 0.11
N HIS A 311 -6.83 8.93 1.28
CA HIS A 311 -6.39 9.87 2.33
C HIS A 311 -4.88 10.10 2.34
N ARG A 312 -4.13 9.45 1.43
CA ARG A 312 -2.67 9.56 1.31
C ARG A 312 -1.92 9.14 2.58
N VAL A 313 -2.45 8.17 3.30
CA VAL A 313 -1.82 7.61 4.49
C VAL A 313 -0.70 6.67 4.07
N PRO A 314 0.56 6.92 4.44
CA PRO A 314 1.71 6.14 3.93
C PRO A 314 1.94 4.81 4.65
N ASP A 315 1.41 4.66 5.88
CA ASP A 315 1.61 3.50 6.74
C ASP A 315 0.28 3.00 7.28
N LEU A 316 -0.05 1.74 6.97
CA LEU A 316 -1.30 1.10 7.39
C LEU A 316 -1.45 1.08 8.92
N ARG A 317 -0.35 0.87 9.66
CA ARG A 317 -0.36 0.73 11.12
C ARG A 317 -0.91 1.97 11.81
N SER A 318 -0.67 3.14 11.24
CA SER A 318 -1.17 4.41 11.79
C SER A 318 -2.70 4.48 11.87
N LEU A 319 -3.41 3.72 11.01
CA LEU A 319 -4.87 3.60 11.05
C LEU A 319 -5.37 2.75 12.23
N PHE A 320 -4.48 2.00 12.91
CA PHE A 320 -4.83 1.10 14.02
C PHE A 320 -4.21 1.51 15.36
N GLU A 321 -3.25 2.42 15.37
CA GLU A 321 -2.55 2.88 16.58
C GLU A 321 -3.40 3.81 17.46
N GLY A 322 -4.51 4.34 16.95
CA GLY A 322 -5.40 5.24 17.69
C GLY A 322 -4.79 6.61 17.99
N ASP A 323 -3.81 7.07 17.20
CA ASP A 323 -3.20 8.39 17.36
C ASP A 323 -4.22 9.50 17.03
N LEU A 324 -4.66 10.23 18.05
CA LEU A 324 -5.63 11.30 17.90
C LEU A 324 -5.16 12.41 16.97
N ARG A 325 -3.85 12.69 16.90
CA ARG A 325 -3.29 13.71 15.99
C ARG A 325 -3.48 13.35 14.53
N LEU A 326 -3.47 12.03 14.22
CA LEU A 326 -3.82 11.55 12.88
C LEU A 326 -5.33 11.61 12.67
N LEU A 327 -6.11 11.07 13.61
CA LEU A 327 -7.56 10.95 13.46
C LEU A 327 -8.27 12.32 13.39
N GLU A 328 -7.74 13.32 14.07
CA GLU A 328 -8.25 14.70 14.02
C GLU A 328 -8.15 15.36 12.64
N GLN A 329 -7.29 14.86 11.75
CA GLN A 329 -7.16 15.35 10.38
C GLN A 329 -8.32 14.93 9.46
N PHE A 330 -9.19 14.04 9.93
CA PHE A 330 -10.33 13.51 9.16
C PHE A 330 -11.69 14.06 9.63
N LYS A 331 -11.67 15.13 10.43
CA LYS A 331 -12.88 15.85 10.88
C LYS A 331 -13.54 16.65 9.77
#